data_845c38942c0446884ecf3f4ef094a210
#
_entry.id   845c38942c0446884ecf3f4ef094a210
#
_cell.length_a   1.000
_cell.length_b   1.000
_cell.length_c   1.000
_cell.angle_alpha   90.00
_cell.angle_beta   90.00
_cell.angle_gamma   90.00
#
_symmetry.space_group_name_H-M   'P 1'
#
loop_
_entity.id
_entity.type
_entity.pdbx_description
1 polymer ?
#
loop_
_entity_poly.entity_id
_entity_poly.type
_entity_poly.pdbx_seq_one_letter_code
_entity_poly.pdbx_strand_id
1 'polypeptide(L)'
;GFKMNKTAIVSEHGYDKTTFRKFDTVMSGHFHHKSDDGQIFYLGTPYEIYWNDYDDPKGFHIFDTETRQLDRVINPLTIFDKIYYDDATTNYENVNVEQYKNKFIKVVVVNKKDLYQFDRFIDKLLKVDTHEVKIIEDFTDLDANSVSDDIVENSEDTITLLNKYVD
;
A
#
# COMPACT_ATOMS: atom_id res chain seq x y z
N GLY A 1 10.39 13.12 -12.55
CA GLY A 1 10.37 12.82 -11.12
C GLY A 1 9.83 11.43 -10.84
N PHE A 2 10.01 10.97 -9.62
CA PHE A 2 9.61 9.65 -9.18
C PHE A 2 8.54 9.75 -8.08
N LYS A 3 7.73 8.70 -7.90
CA LYS A 3 6.69 8.62 -6.87
C LYS A 3 7.18 7.84 -5.67
N MET A 4 6.88 8.31 -4.44
CA MET A 4 7.21 7.60 -3.20
C MET A 4 6.40 6.30 -3.06
N ASN A 5 5.11 6.35 -3.42
CA ASN A 5 4.18 5.22 -3.48
C ASN A 5 3.29 5.32 -4.73
N LYS A 6 2.47 4.30 -4.99
CA LYS A 6 1.62 4.21 -6.19
C LYS A 6 0.69 5.43 -6.35
N THR A 7 0.14 5.96 -5.26
CA THR A 7 -0.84 7.05 -5.24
C THR A 7 -0.24 8.43 -5.04
N ALA A 8 1.04 8.53 -4.64
CA ALA A 8 1.71 9.80 -4.37
C ALA A 8 1.87 10.66 -5.63
N ILE A 9 1.95 11.96 -5.41
CA ILE A 9 2.34 12.94 -6.43
C ILE A 9 3.83 12.72 -6.76
N VAL A 10 4.21 12.99 -8.01
CA VAL A 10 5.61 12.95 -8.43
C VAL A 10 6.43 13.93 -7.60
N SER A 11 7.49 13.46 -6.95
CA SER A 11 8.39 14.31 -6.17
C SER A 11 9.17 15.25 -7.11
N GLU A 12 9.04 16.54 -6.87
CA GLU A 12 9.81 17.58 -7.56
C GLU A 12 11.06 17.99 -6.78
N HIS A 13 11.18 17.50 -5.54
CA HIS A 13 12.33 17.73 -4.67
C HIS A 13 13.32 16.59 -4.77
N GLY A 14 14.60 16.90 -4.69
CA GLY A 14 15.67 15.89 -4.74
C GLY A 14 16.93 16.44 -5.41
N TYR A 15 17.92 15.57 -5.51
CA TYR A 15 19.14 15.91 -6.23
C TYR A 15 18.88 15.98 -7.73
N ASP A 16 19.54 16.94 -8.40
CA ASP A 16 19.54 17.01 -9.86
C ASP A 16 20.12 15.68 -10.42
N LYS A 17 19.43 15.11 -11.39
CA LYS A 17 19.85 13.90 -12.10
C LYS A 17 21.26 14.02 -12.65
N THR A 18 21.71 15.21 -12.99
CA THR A 18 23.07 15.48 -13.48
C THR A 18 24.16 15.08 -12.48
N THR A 19 23.85 15.05 -11.18
CA THR A 19 24.77 14.57 -10.13
C THR A 19 25.16 13.10 -10.35
N PHE A 20 24.28 12.30 -10.94
CA PHE A 20 24.48 10.87 -11.18
C PHE A 20 25.02 10.54 -12.57
N ARG A 21 25.27 11.54 -13.43
CA ARG A 21 25.67 11.35 -14.85
C ARG A 21 26.90 10.44 -15.04
N LYS A 22 27.81 10.39 -14.07
CA LYS A 22 29.03 9.56 -14.13
C LYS A 22 28.81 8.07 -13.86
N PHE A 23 27.59 7.68 -13.42
CA PHE A 23 27.27 6.30 -13.11
C PHE A 23 26.41 5.72 -14.24
N ASP A 24 26.70 4.50 -14.65
CA ASP A 24 25.89 3.79 -15.66
C ASP A 24 24.53 3.40 -15.08
N THR A 25 24.51 3.01 -13.81
CA THR A 25 23.31 2.55 -13.11
C THR A 25 23.31 3.07 -11.67
N VAL A 26 22.19 3.57 -11.20
CA VAL A 26 21.97 4.03 -9.82
C VAL A 26 20.76 3.28 -9.26
N MET A 27 20.92 2.64 -8.12
CA MET A 27 19.83 1.91 -7.45
C MET A 27 19.52 2.57 -6.12
N SER A 28 18.22 2.75 -5.82
CA SER A 28 17.72 3.33 -4.58
C SER A 28 16.54 2.51 -4.04
N GLY A 29 16.51 2.30 -2.73
CA GLY A 29 15.41 1.63 -2.01
C GLY A 29 14.51 2.58 -1.23
N HIS A 30 14.69 3.90 -1.37
CA HIS A 30 13.94 4.88 -0.56
C HIS A 30 12.44 4.91 -0.85
N PHE A 31 12.06 4.82 -2.12
CA PHE A 31 10.65 4.83 -2.51
C PHE A 31 10.08 3.42 -2.52
N HIS A 32 8.85 3.27 -2.01
CA HIS A 32 8.15 1.98 -1.94
C HIS A 32 7.64 1.52 -3.30
N HIS A 33 7.33 2.47 -4.19
CA HIS A 33 6.88 2.17 -5.54
C HIS A 33 8.07 1.96 -6.47
N LYS A 34 8.06 0.83 -7.20
CA LYS A 34 9.09 0.56 -8.23
C LYS A 34 8.92 1.51 -9.40
N SER A 35 9.97 2.23 -9.72
CA SER A 35 10.02 3.11 -10.90
C SER A 35 11.46 3.29 -11.39
N ASP A 36 11.64 3.63 -12.66
CA ASP A 36 12.96 3.92 -13.22
C ASP A 36 12.86 4.87 -14.43
N ASP A 37 14.01 5.38 -14.83
CA ASP A 37 14.17 6.19 -16.04
C ASP A 37 15.26 5.65 -16.98
N GLY A 38 15.66 4.40 -16.78
CA GLY A 38 16.71 3.70 -17.52
C GLY A 38 18.11 3.88 -16.96
N GLN A 39 18.36 4.85 -16.06
CA GLN A 39 19.61 5.05 -15.32
C GLN A 39 19.42 4.94 -13.81
N ILE A 40 18.40 5.61 -13.30
CA ILE A 40 18.06 5.61 -11.87
C ILE A 40 16.87 4.66 -11.65
N PHE A 41 17.09 3.66 -10.81
CA PHE A 41 16.13 2.63 -10.46
C PHE A 41 15.73 2.76 -9.00
N TYR A 42 14.50 3.17 -8.72
CA TYR A 42 13.87 2.95 -7.43
C TYR A 42 13.32 1.54 -7.39
N LEU A 43 13.95 0.68 -6.59
CA LEU A 43 13.68 -0.76 -6.59
C LEU A 43 12.31 -1.12 -6.01
N GLY A 44 11.76 -0.21 -5.21
CA GLY A 44 10.55 -0.48 -4.43
C GLY A 44 10.83 -1.38 -3.22
N THR A 45 9.78 -1.71 -2.48
CA THR A 45 9.88 -2.61 -1.33
C THR A 45 9.63 -4.07 -1.73
N PRO A 46 10.28 -5.05 -1.05
CA PRO A 46 10.09 -6.47 -1.36
C PRO A 46 8.72 -7.01 -0.91
N TYR A 47 8.03 -6.31 0.01
CA TYR A 47 6.69 -6.63 0.53
C TYR A 47 5.97 -5.33 0.90
N GLU A 48 4.68 -5.42 1.16
CA GLU A 48 3.85 -4.29 1.64
C GLU A 48 4.23 -3.94 3.07
N ILE A 49 4.42 -2.64 3.37
CA ILE A 49 4.78 -2.12 4.70
C ILE A 49 3.63 -1.30 5.28
N TYR A 50 2.96 -0.50 4.46
CA TYR A 50 1.86 0.38 4.84
C TYR A 50 0.66 0.20 3.94
N TRP A 51 -0.50 0.73 4.32
CA TRP A 51 -1.72 0.69 3.52
C TRP A 51 -1.57 1.35 2.13
N ASN A 52 -0.65 2.29 1.97
CA ASN A 52 -0.34 2.91 0.68
C ASN A 52 0.33 1.93 -0.31
N ASP A 53 0.83 0.81 0.19
CA ASP A 53 1.40 -0.27 -0.61
C ASP A 53 0.34 -1.25 -1.13
N TYR A 54 -0.91 -1.15 -0.65
CA TYR A 54 -2.01 -2.00 -1.11
C TYR A 54 -2.17 -1.94 -2.63
N ASP A 55 -2.32 -3.10 -3.26
CA ASP A 55 -2.48 -3.25 -4.71
C ASP A 55 -1.30 -2.67 -5.53
N ASP A 56 -0.13 -2.53 -4.92
CA ASP A 56 1.12 -2.17 -5.60
C ASP A 56 2.03 -3.40 -5.66
N PRO A 57 2.34 -3.96 -6.85
CA PRO A 57 3.16 -5.17 -6.95
C PRO A 57 4.51 -4.99 -6.29
N LYS A 58 4.79 -5.77 -5.27
CA LYS A 58 6.05 -5.79 -4.53
C LYS A 58 6.99 -6.87 -5.04
N GLY A 59 8.27 -6.81 -4.67
CA GLY A 59 9.26 -7.80 -5.08
C GLY A 59 10.68 -7.35 -4.86
N PHE A 60 11.62 -8.20 -5.23
CA PHE A 60 13.05 -7.92 -5.15
C PHE A 60 13.70 -8.02 -6.54
N HIS A 61 14.95 -7.61 -6.63
CA HIS A 61 15.67 -7.60 -7.89
C HIS A 61 16.95 -8.45 -7.79
N ILE A 62 17.29 -9.08 -8.91
CA ILE A 62 18.55 -9.78 -9.12
C ILE A 62 19.33 -8.93 -10.12
N PHE A 63 20.54 -8.53 -9.73
CA PHE A 63 21.44 -7.78 -10.60
C PHE A 63 22.59 -8.68 -11.07
N ASP A 64 22.67 -8.90 -12.37
CA ASP A 64 23.77 -9.60 -12.99
C ASP A 64 24.94 -8.63 -13.22
N THR A 65 26.09 -8.89 -12.58
CA THR A 65 27.25 -8.00 -12.62
C THR A 65 28.02 -8.08 -13.92
N GLU A 66 27.89 -9.17 -14.70
CA GLU A 66 28.55 -9.34 -15.98
C GLU A 66 27.76 -8.69 -17.12
N THR A 67 26.45 -9.00 -17.20
CA THR A 67 25.56 -8.46 -18.23
C THR A 67 24.97 -7.09 -17.86
N ARG A 68 25.04 -6.72 -16.56
CA ARG A 68 24.42 -5.53 -15.96
C ARG A 68 22.90 -5.49 -16.09
N GLN A 69 22.28 -6.64 -16.26
CA GLN A 69 20.85 -6.80 -16.32
C GLN A 69 20.26 -6.79 -14.92
N LEU A 70 19.12 -6.10 -14.76
CA LEU A 70 18.35 -6.01 -13.51
C LEU A 70 17.00 -6.70 -13.72
N ASP A 71 16.85 -7.92 -13.18
CA ASP A 71 15.64 -8.71 -13.27
C ASP A 71 14.82 -8.58 -11.99
N ARG A 72 13.51 -8.35 -12.15
CA ARG A 72 12.58 -8.24 -11.02
C ARG A 72 11.84 -9.55 -10.77
N VAL A 73 11.88 -10.00 -9.52
CA VAL A 73 11.10 -11.15 -9.02
C VAL A 73 9.93 -10.63 -8.20
N ILE A 74 8.70 -10.86 -8.67
CA ILE A 74 7.48 -10.42 -7.98
C ILE A 74 7.22 -11.28 -6.76
N ASN A 75 6.92 -10.65 -5.63
CA ASN A 75 6.40 -11.31 -4.44
C ASN A 75 4.88 -11.47 -4.57
N PRO A 76 4.35 -12.70 -4.61
CA PRO A 76 2.91 -12.93 -4.71
C PRO A 76 2.18 -12.76 -3.37
N LEU A 77 2.91 -12.62 -2.27
CA LEU A 77 2.32 -12.51 -0.94
C LEU A 77 1.93 -11.06 -0.64
N THR A 78 0.70 -10.86 -0.18
CA THR A 78 0.15 -9.58 0.26
C THR A 78 -0.28 -9.67 1.71
N ILE A 79 -0.15 -8.56 2.46
CA ILE A 79 -0.56 -8.47 3.87
C ILE A 79 -1.74 -7.52 4.06
N PHE A 80 -2.02 -6.64 3.10
CA PHE A 80 -3.19 -5.76 3.12
C PHE A 80 -4.22 -6.23 2.12
N ASP A 81 -5.52 -6.15 2.50
CA ASP A 81 -6.61 -6.47 1.60
C ASP A 81 -7.84 -5.60 1.87
N LYS A 82 -8.61 -5.30 0.82
CA LYS A 82 -9.86 -4.54 0.91
C LYS A 82 -11.01 -5.37 0.42
N ILE A 83 -12.05 -5.46 1.23
CA ILE A 83 -13.30 -6.13 0.88
C ILE A 83 -14.38 -5.06 0.75
N TYR A 84 -14.94 -4.92 -0.44
CA TYR A 84 -16.10 -4.06 -0.68
C TYR A 84 -17.35 -4.89 -0.39
N TYR A 85 -17.92 -4.70 0.81
CA TYR A 85 -19.09 -5.44 1.24
C TYR A 85 -20.36 -4.86 0.60
N ASP A 86 -21.05 -5.68 -0.16
CA ASP A 86 -22.30 -5.33 -0.83
C ASP A 86 -23.27 -6.53 -0.83
N ASP A 87 -24.15 -6.61 0.15
CA ASP A 87 -25.17 -7.66 0.28
C ASP A 87 -26.37 -7.50 -0.66
N ALA A 88 -26.44 -6.41 -1.42
CA ALA A 88 -27.41 -6.27 -2.50
C ALA A 88 -27.05 -7.14 -3.72
N THR A 89 -25.76 -7.44 -3.90
CA THR A 89 -25.24 -8.15 -5.07
C THR A 89 -24.60 -9.49 -4.73
N THR A 90 -24.14 -9.67 -3.48
CA THR A 90 -23.36 -10.85 -3.06
C THR A 90 -23.95 -11.47 -1.80
N ASN A 91 -24.10 -12.80 -1.81
CA ASN A 91 -24.42 -13.57 -0.60
C ASN A 91 -23.13 -13.97 0.13
N TYR A 92 -22.95 -13.45 1.34
CA TYR A 92 -21.75 -13.67 2.17
C TYR A 92 -21.82 -14.90 3.06
N GLU A 93 -22.93 -15.66 3.07
CA GLU A 93 -23.08 -16.86 3.92
C GLU A 93 -22.01 -17.95 3.59
N ASN A 94 -21.66 -18.10 2.32
CA ASN A 94 -20.76 -19.14 1.85
C ASN A 94 -19.42 -18.61 1.31
N VAL A 95 -19.10 -17.33 1.55
CA VAL A 95 -17.83 -16.76 1.10
C VAL A 95 -16.68 -17.41 1.86
N ASN A 96 -15.67 -17.90 1.13
CA ASN A 96 -14.44 -18.41 1.71
C ASN A 96 -13.57 -17.26 2.18
N VAL A 97 -13.26 -17.23 3.47
CA VAL A 97 -12.46 -16.18 4.13
C VAL A 97 -11.03 -16.63 4.48
N GLU A 98 -10.65 -17.88 4.21
CA GLU A 98 -9.32 -18.42 4.51
C GLU A 98 -8.17 -17.65 3.82
N GLN A 99 -8.42 -17.05 2.68
CA GLN A 99 -7.45 -16.20 1.96
C GLN A 99 -7.05 -14.94 2.72
N TYR A 100 -7.82 -14.56 3.75
CA TYR A 100 -7.58 -13.37 4.57
C TYR A 100 -6.79 -13.65 5.85
N LYS A 101 -6.44 -14.91 6.09
CA LYS A 101 -5.60 -15.30 7.23
C LYS A 101 -4.26 -14.55 7.22
N ASN A 102 -3.84 -14.06 8.38
CA ASN A 102 -2.62 -13.27 8.58
C ASN A 102 -2.56 -11.96 7.76
N LYS A 103 -3.72 -11.38 7.43
CA LYS A 103 -3.80 -10.11 6.71
C LYS A 103 -4.45 -9.01 7.56
N PHE A 104 -4.13 -7.77 7.23
CA PHE A 104 -4.87 -6.58 7.67
C PHE A 104 -5.98 -6.31 6.66
N ILE A 105 -7.22 -6.26 7.13
CA ILE A 105 -8.41 -6.17 6.27
C ILE A 105 -9.14 -4.86 6.51
N LYS A 106 -9.46 -4.15 5.42
CA LYS A 106 -10.44 -3.05 5.42
C LYS A 106 -11.72 -3.54 4.76
N VAL A 107 -12.81 -3.56 5.51
CA VAL A 107 -14.15 -3.85 5.00
C VAL A 107 -14.84 -2.52 4.70
N VAL A 108 -14.96 -2.18 3.43
CA VAL A 108 -15.64 -0.98 2.94
C VAL A 108 -17.10 -1.35 2.69
N VAL A 109 -18.01 -0.77 3.46
CA VAL A 109 -19.44 -1.07 3.39
C VAL A 109 -20.08 -0.25 2.28
N VAL A 110 -20.44 -0.92 1.18
CA VAL A 110 -21.16 -0.32 0.05
C VAL A 110 -22.67 -0.41 0.27
N ASN A 111 -23.18 -1.60 0.58
CA ASN A 111 -24.57 -1.85 0.96
C ASN A 111 -24.63 -2.85 2.11
N LYS A 112 -25.39 -2.51 3.15
CA LYS A 112 -25.61 -3.35 4.33
C LYS A 112 -27.12 -3.39 4.63
N LYS A 113 -27.87 -4.21 3.90
CA LYS A 113 -29.31 -4.39 4.05
C LYS A 113 -29.66 -5.40 5.15
N ASP A 114 -28.85 -6.44 5.25
CA ASP A 114 -28.98 -7.51 6.24
C ASP A 114 -27.85 -7.41 7.29
N LEU A 115 -28.19 -6.78 8.43
CA LEU A 115 -27.27 -6.63 9.55
C LEU A 115 -26.78 -7.97 10.11
N TYR A 116 -27.65 -8.98 10.15
CA TYR A 116 -27.29 -10.29 10.67
C TYR A 116 -26.29 -11.01 9.77
N GLN A 117 -26.46 -10.92 8.44
CA GLN A 117 -25.51 -11.45 7.48
C GLN A 117 -24.16 -10.74 7.57
N PHE A 118 -24.17 -9.42 7.74
CA PHE A 118 -22.96 -8.62 7.94
C PHE A 118 -22.19 -9.05 9.18
N ASP A 119 -22.86 -9.10 10.34
CA ASP A 119 -22.22 -9.49 11.61
C ASP A 119 -21.62 -10.90 11.52
N ARG A 120 -22.32 -11.85 10.90
CA ARG A 120 -21.80 -13.20 10.68
C ARG A 120 -20.57 -13.22 9.74
N PHE A 121 -20.53 -12.35 8.76
CA PHE A 121 -19.39 -12.22 7.87
C PHE A 121 -18.17 -11.66 8.61
N ILE A 122 -18.34 -10.61 9.41
CA ILE A 122 -17.28 -10.05 10.24
C ILE A 122 -16.77 -11.10 11.25
N ASP A 123 -17.66 -11.83 11.90
CA ASP A 123 -17.30 -12.94 12.80
C ASP A 123 -16.46 -14.02 12.11
N LYS A 124 -16.75 -14.34 10.84
CA LYS A 124 -15.93 -15.27 10.07
C LYS A 124 -14.53 -14.73 9.82
N LEU A 125 -14.40 -13.44 9.44
CA LEU A 125 -13.10 -12.81 9.23
C LEU A 125 -12.25 -12.81 10.50
N LEU A 126 -12.85 -12.52 11.66
CA LEU A 126 -12.16 -12.53 12.94
C LEU A 126 -11.70 -13.95 13.38
N LYS A 127 -12.44 -15.00 12.95
CA LYS A 127 -12.12 -16.39 13.30
C LYS A 127 -10.99 -17.03 12.48
N VAL A 128 -10.62 -16.44 11.35
CA VAL A 128 -9.52 -16.98 10.49
C VAL A 128 -8.16 -16.39 10.82
N ASP A 129 -7.98 -15.85 12.02
CA ASP A 129 -6.73 -15.25 12.48
C ASP A 129 -6.22 -14.12 11.56
N THR A 130 -7.10 -13.19 11.18
CA THR A 130 -6.71 -11.92 10.58
C THR A 130 -5.93 -11.08 11.59
N HIS A 131 -4.96 -10.28 11.16
CA HIS A 131 -4.24 -9.37 12.05
C HIS A 131 -5.13 -8.23 12.55
N GLU A 132 -5.95 -7.70 11.65
CA GLU A 132 -6.89 -6.62 11.95
C GLU A 132 -8.05 -6.67 10.96
N VAL A 133 -9.26 -6.33 11.43
CA VAL A 133 -10.43 -6.07 10.59
C VAL A 133 -10.94 -4.67 10.92
N LYS A 134 -10.76 -3.72 10.00
CA LYS A 134 -11.29 -2.36 10.11
C LYS A 134 -12.51 -2.20 9.23
N ILE A 135 -13.65 -1.80 9.81
CA ILE A 135 -14.90 -1.53 9.09
C ILE A 135 -14.97 -0.05 8.74
N ILE A 136 -15.28 0.27 7.49
CA ILE A 136 -15.42 1.62 6.97
C ILE A 136 -16.82 1.74 6.40
N GLU A 137 -17.67 2.50 7.09
CA GLU A 137 -19.09 2.71 6.72
C GLU A 137 -19.33 4.04 5.99
N ASP A 138 -18.39 4.99 6.10
CA ASP A 138 -18.47 6.29 5.44
C ASP A 138 -17.24 6.49 4.54
N PHE A 139 -17.46 6.95 3.30
CA PHE A 139 -16.40 7.25 2.35
C PHE A 139 -15.49 8.41 2.81
N THR A 140 -15.99 9.31 3.69
CA THR A 140 -15.18 10.36 4.31
C THR A 140 -14.05 9.79 5.19
N ASP A 141 -14.25 8.62 5.78
CA ASP A 141 -13.22 7.93 6.57
C ASP A 141 -12.08 7.34 5.71
N LEU A 142 -12.35 7.04 4.44
CA LEU A 142 -11.32 6.57 3.50
C LEU A 142 -10.31 7.67 3.19
N ASP A 143 -10.79 8.88 2.94
CA ASP A 143 -9.93 10.03 2.64
C ASP A 143 -9.14 10.47 3.87
N ALA A 144 -9.75 10.44 5.06
CA ALA A 144 -9.07 10.79 6.32
C ALA A 144 -7.96 9.78 6.68
N ASN A 145 -8.17 8.49 6.41
CA ASN A 145 -7.15 7.46 6.68
C ASN A 145 -6.01 7.47 5.65
N SER A 146 -6.28 7.81 4.38
CA SER A 146 -5.22 7.99 3.39
C SER A 146 -4.35 9.21 3.74
N VAL A 147 -4.97 10.29 4.20
CA VAL A 147 -4.25 11.50 4.63
C VAL A 147 -3.41 11.24 5.90
N SER A 148 -3.89 10.43 6.86
CA SER A 148 -3.12 10.12 8.08
C SER A 148 -1.91 9.22 7.79
N ASP A 149 -2.06 8.25 6.88
CA ASP A 149 -0.95 7.40 6.46
C ASP A 149 0.10 8.20 5.66
N ASP A 150 -0.35 9.14 4.79
CA ASP A 150 0.54 10.06 4.06
C ASP A 150 1.26 11.05 4.98
N ILE A 151 0.65 11.47 6.10
CA ILE A 151 1.28 12.39 7.08
C ILE A 151 2.46 11.70 7.78
N VAL A 152 2.36 10.42 8.08
CA VAL A 152 3.46 9.66 8.70
C VAL A 152 4.63 9.47 7.73
N GLU A 153 4.36 9.26 6.44
CA GLU A 153 5.40 9.10 5.41
C GLU A 153 6.03 10.43 4.96
N ASN A 154 5.27 11.53 4.99
CA ASN A 154 5.76 12.87 4.65
C ASN A 154 6.39 13.62 5.84
N SER A 155 6.73 12.92 6.92
CA SER A 155 7.35 13.50 8.12
C SER A 155 8.80 14.00 7.90
N GLU A 156 9.09 14.60 6.75
CA GLU A 156 10.37 15.31 6.54
C GLU A 156 10.47 16.61 7.35
N ASP A 157 9.35 17.10 7.91
CA ASP A 157 9.38 18.30 8.78
C ASP A 157 8.46 18.13 10.00
N THR A 158 9.08 17.70 11.10
CA THR A 158 8.45 17.62 12.43
C THR A 158 7.81 18.96 12.87
N ILE A 159 8.29 20.10 12.36
CA ILE A 159 7.79 21.44 12.68
C ILE A 159 6.44 21.67 11.99
N THR A 160 6.28 21.24 10.75
CA THR A 160 5.01 21.33 10.01
C THR A 160 3.93 20.46 10.64
N LEU A 161 4.28 19.27 11.14
CA LEU A 161 3.38 18.41 11.91
C LEU A 161 2.95 19.08 13.23
N LEU A 162 3.90 19.62 13.99
CA LEU A 162 3.61 20.32 15.25
C LEU A 162 2.70 21.52 15.05
N ASN A 163 2.89 22.31 14.01
CA ASN A 163 2.07 23.49 13.71
C ASN A 163 0.62 23.15 13.33
N LYS A 164 0.34 21.94 12.85
CA LYS A 164 -1.03 21.48 12.56
C LYS A 164 -1.80 21.03 13.81
N TYR A 165 -1.12 20.75 14.92
CA TYR A 165 -1.72 20.27 16.16
C TYR A 165 -1.72 21.28 17.30
N VAL A 166 -1.22 22.51 17.11
CA VAL A 166 -1.06 23.55 18.16
C VAL A 166 -1.99 24.76 17.97
N ASP A 167 -2.95 24.73 17.03
CA ASP A 167 -4.03 25.73 16.89
C ASP A 167 -5.32 25.30 17.62
#